data_60f7bfc4cdfb476a1e086bf7a26e2565
#
_entry.id   60f7bfc4cdfb476a1e086bf7a26e2565
#
_cell.length_a   1.000
_cell.length_b   1.000
_cell.length_c   1.000
_cell.angle_alpha   90.00
_cell.angle_beta   90.00
_cell.angle_gamma   90.00
#
_symmetry.space_group_name_H-M   'P 1'
#
loop_
_entity.id
_entity.type
_entity.pdbx_description
1 polymer ?
#
loop_
_entity_poly.entity_id
_entity_poly.type
_entity_poly.pdbx_seq_one_letter_code
_entity_poly.pdbx_strand_id
1 'polypeptide(L)'
;MNTLRPFLASCVALWASAVCAQYKVVGPDGTVTYTDRPPPDAKAQAVPVSGVGGRVDAANLPSSLRPIVGRYPVTLYTSPGCTPCDQGRSLLMQRGIPFAEKRVETDADTAALAKLSGDRNLPVLTIGPQQLKGYQSNDWQGYLDAAGYPKTSALPPSYRNPAPTPLTTPAPAPKPIEQRRPEPTAPAAPPADPNAPKIRF
;
A
#
# COMPACT_ATOMS: atom_id res chain seq x y z
N MET A 1 0.65 30.58 68.73
CA MET A 1 0.38 29.14 68.53
C MET A 1 0.61 28.84 67.05
N ASN A 2 1.84 28.36 66.77
CA ASN A 2 2.37 28.16 65.44
C ASN A 2 2.08 26.74 64.99
N THR A 3 1.44 26.54 63.81
CA THR A 3 1.41 25.26 63.14
C THR A 3 2.15 25.33 61.82
N LEU A 4 3.36 24.80 61.87
CA LEU A 4 4.25 24.59 60.73
C LEU A 4 3.68 23.45 59.85
N ARG A 5 3.42 23.73 58.58
CA ARG A 5 3.08 22.72 57.56
C ARG A 5 4.34 22.41 56.77
N PRO A 6 4.77 21.14 56.67
CA PRO A 6 5.87 20.77 55.78
C PRO A 6 5.38 20.64 54.34
N PHE A 7 6.07 21.33 53.43
CA PHE A 7 5.97 21.17 51.99
C PHE A 7 6.53 19.80 51.59
N LEU A 8 5.67 18.91 51.11
CA LEU A 8 6.06 17.70 50.38
C LEU A 8 6.41 18.09 48.94
N ALA A 9 7.71 18.16 48.65
CA ALA A 9 8.22 18.27 47.32
C ALA A 9 8.02 16.94 46.58
N SER A 10 7.04 16.88 45.63
CA SER A 10 6.79 15.75 44.77
C SER A 10 7.73 15.86 43.57
N CYS A 11 8.83 15.09 43.57
CA CYS A 11 9.67 14.89 42.41
C CYS A 11 8.96 14.02 41.40
N VAL A 12 8.37 14.65 40.37
CA VAL A 12 7.89 13.95 39.14
C VAL A 12 9.10 13.64 38.27
N ALA A 13 9.56 12.39 38.30
CA ALA A 13 10.58 11.90 37.40
C ALA A 13 9.98 11.78 35.99
N LEU A 14 10.37 12.68 35.08
CA LEU A 14 10.10 12.54 33.64
C LEU A 14 10.95 11.37 33.09
N TRP A 15 10.33 10.27 32.83
CA TRP A 15 10.93 9.22 32.04
C TRP A 15 10.88 9.64 30.55
N ALA A 16 12.02 10.11 30.07
CA ALA A 16 12.23 10.32 28.65
C ALA A 16 12.34 8.95 27.97
N SER A 17 11.25 8.51 27.33
CA SER A 17 11.26 7.34 26.48
C SER A 17 12.07 7.67 25.23
N ALA A 18 13.31 7.19 25.16
CA ALA A 18 14.12 7.25 23.95
C ALA A 18 13.48 6.35 22.88
N VAL A 19 12.86 6.94 21.89
CA VAL A 19 12.39 6.24 20.69
C VAL A 19 13.64 5.90 19.88
N CYS A 20 14.09 4.64 19.94
CA CYS A 20 15.14 4.13 19.07
C CYS A 20 14.61 4.04 17.65
N ALA A 21 15.05 4.93 16.77
CA ALA A 21 14.83 4.83 15.35
C ALA A 21 15.79 3.79 14.76
N GLN A 22 15.30 2.62 14.38
CA GLN A 22 16.10 1.60 13.71
C GLN A 22 16.14 1.88 12.20
N TYR A 23 17.36 1.94 11.65
CA TYR A 23 17.59 2.07 10.21
C TYR A 23 17.87 0.70 9.60
N LYS A 24 17.14 0.36 8.53
CA LYS A 24 17.40 -0.83 7.71
C LYS A 24 18.34 -0.42 6.57
N VAL A 25 19.54 -0.97 6.57
CA VAL A 25 20.52 -0.79 5.48
C VAL A 25 20.58 -2.06 4.66
N VAL A 26 20.43 -1.93 3.34
CA VAL A 26 20.57 -3.04 2.39
C VAL A 26 21.89 -2.88 1.68
N GLY A 27 22.82 -3.79 1.89
CA GLY A 27 24.11 -3.82 1.21
C GLY A 27 23.98 -4.14 -0.28
N PRO A 28 25.02 -3.86 -1.10
CA PRO A 28 25.02 -4.14 -2.53
C PRO A 28 24.96 -5.64 -2.86
N ASP A 29 25.22 -6.49 -1.91
CA ASP A 29 25.10 -7.96 -1.90
C ASP A 29 23.72 -8.49 -1.48
N GLY A 30 22.77 -7.58 -1.20
CA GLY A 30 21.42 -7.94 -0.75
C GLY A 30 21.33 -8.24 0.75
N THR A 31 22.43 -8.14 1.51
CA THR A 31 22.44 -8.35 2.96
C THR A 31 21.67 -7.24 3.67
N VAL A 32 20.75 -7.60 4.57
CA VAL A 32 19.98 -6.64 5.36
C VAL A 32 20.58 -6.52 6.75
N THR A 33 21.06 -5.32 7.09
CA THR A 33 21.59 -5.01 8.43
C THR A 33 20.73 -3.93 9.08
N TYR A 34 20.37 -4.13 10.36
CA TYR A 34 19.68 -3.12 11.16
C TYR A 34 20.72 -2.41 12.04
N THR A 35 20.73 -1.07 12.00
CA THR A 35 21.68 -0.26 12.76
C THR A 35 20.98 0.94 13.39
N ASP A 36 21.43 1.32 14.59
CA ASP A 36 20.92 2.49 15.32
C ASP A 36 21.62 3.80 14.87
N ARG A 37 22.67 3.69 14.06
CA ARG A 37 23.40 4.85 13.54
C ARG A 37 23.44 4.80 12.01
N PRO A 38 23.05 5.86 11.30
CA PRO A 38 23.21 5.93 9.87
C PRO A 38 24.72 5.92 9.54
N PRO A 39 25.18 5.13 8.54
CA PRO A 39 26.56 5.20 8.04
C PRO A 39 26.86 6.61 7.53
N PRO A 40 28.08 7.14 7.75
CA PRO A 40 28.44 8.51 7.38
C PRO A 40 28.35 8.79 5.86
N ASP A 41 28.36 7.77 5.02
CA ASP A 41 28.29 7.86 3.55
C ASP A 41 26.91 7.50 2.98
N ALA A 42 25.96 7.15 3.81
CA ALA A 42 24.60 6.98 3.37
C ALA A 42 24.03 8.37 3.08
N LYS A 43 24.08 8.83 1.83
CA LYS A 43 23.10 9.80 1.35
C LYS A 43 21.76 9.21 1.79
N ALA A 44 21.14 9.86 2.78
CA ALA A 44 19.81 9.48 3.23
C ALA A 44 18.87 9.68 2.04
N GLN A 45 18.85 8.73 1.15
CA GLN A 45 17.72 8.51 0.30
C GLN A 45 16.64 8.10 1.30
N ALA A 46 15.77 9.06 1.61
CA ALA A 46 14.48 8.73 2.14
C ALA A 46 13.97 7.62 1.23
N VAL A 47 14.10 6.37 1.70
CA VAL A 47 13.49 5.24 1.02
C VAL A 47 12.03 5.63 0.99
N PRO A 48 11.45 5.94 -0.18
CA PRO A 48 10.02 6.13 -0.21
C PRO A 48 9.51 4.79 0.32
N VAL A 49 8.83 4.84 1.47
CA VAL A 49 8.06 3.70 1.94
C VAL A 49 7.09 3.48 0.81
N SER A 50 7.48 2.65 -0.14
CA SER A 50 6.64 2.20 -1.24
C SER A 50 5.58 1.32 -0.61
N GLY A 51 4.68 1.99 0.13
CA GLY A 51 3.36 1.46 0.36
C GLY A 51 2.78 1.27 -1.03
N VAL A 52 2.62 0.02 -1.39
CA VAL A 52 1.89 -0.47 -2.55
C VAL A 52 0.69 0.45 -2.81
N GLY A 53 0.80 1.23 -3.89
CA GLY A 53 -0.33 1.98 -4.41
C GLY A 53 -0.04 3.42 -4.77
N GLY A 54 -0.54 3.83 -5.90
CA GLY A 54 -0.39 5.17 -6.44
C GLY A 54 -0.55 6.25 -5.39
N ARG A 55 0.57 6.75 -4.91
CA ARG A 55 0.59 7.92 -4.04
C ARG A 55 0.29 9.14 -4.89
N VAL A 56 -0.49 10.02 -4.34
CA VAL A 56 -0.60 11.37 -4.90
C VAL A 56 0.79 12.00 -4.87
N ASP A 57 1.29 12.43 -6.04
CA ASP A 57 2.58 13.10 -6.14
C ASP A 57 2.46 14.52 -5.58
N ALA A 58 3.00 14.73 -4.39
CA ALA A 58 2.97 16.01 -3.70
C ALA A 58 3.76 17.10 -4.46
N ALA A 59 4.70 16.74 -5.33
CA ALA A 59 5.47 17.70 -6.11
C ALA A 59 4.60 18.49 -7.09
N ASN A 60 3.55 17.85 -7.62
CA ASN A 60 2.62 18.44 -8.59
C ASN A 60 1.43 19.18 -7.94
N LEU A 61 1.40 19.27 -6.60
CA LEU A 61 0.34 19.94 -5.88
C LEU A 61 0.70 21.39 -5.56
N PRO A 62 -0.31 22.29 -5.55
CA PRO A 62 -0.16 23.63 -5.00
C PRO A 62 0.40 23.61 -3.58
N SER A 63 1.19 24.62 -3.23
CA SER A 63 1.82 24.72 -1.89
C SER A 63 0.80 24.67 -0.75
N SER A 64 -0.41 25.18 -0.97
CA SER A 64 -1.52 25.17 -0.01
C SER A 64 -2.05 23.76 0.28
N LEU A 65 -2.01 22.83 -0.68
CA LEU A 65 -2.54 21.48 -0.53
C LEU A 65 -1.49 20.49 0.00
N ARG A 66 -0.20 20.73 -0.22
CA ARG A 66 0.88 19.82 0.19
C ARG A 66 0.83 19.43 1.67
N PRO A 67 0.71 20.36 2.63
CA PRO A 67 0.67 20.01 4.05
C PRO A 67 -0.60 19.21 4.40
N ILE A 68 -1.73 19.50 3.75
CA ILE A 68 -3.00 18.82 4.00
C ILE A 68 -2.89 17.37 3.50
N VAL A 69 -2.46 17.16 2.26
CA VAL A 69 -2.28 15.85 1.65
C VAL A 69 -1.23 15.02 2.40
N GLY A 70 -0.16 15.65 2.86
CA GLY A 70 0.86 14.99 3.66
C GLY A 70 0.33 14.48 5.00
N ARG A 71 -0.57 15.23 5.64
CA ARG A 71 -1.16 14.89 6.94
C ARG A 71 -2.39 14.00 6.83
N TYR A 72 -3.22 14.25 5.83
CA TYR A 72 -4.50 13.56 5.62
C TYR A 72 -4.61 13.05 4.17
N PRO A 73 -3.78 12.09 3.75
CA PRO A 73 -3.86 11.53 2.40
C PRO A 73 -5.23 10.91 2.18
N VAL A 74 -5.77 11.09 0.98
CA VAL A 74 -7.08 10.54 0.58
C VAL A 74 -6.87 9.32 -0.31
N THR A 75 -7.51 8.21 0.05
CA THR A 75 -7.53 6.99 -0.78
C THR A 75 -8.97 6.51 -0.92
N LEU A 76 -9.37 6.26 -2.16
CA LEU A 76 -10.68 5.73 -2.52
C LEU A 76 -10.54 4.26 -2.94
N TYR A 77 -11.29 3.37 -2.30
CA TYR A 77 -11.36 1.95 -2.65
C TYR A 77 -12.63 1.70 -3.44
N THR A 78 -12.48 1.10 -4.63
CA THR A 78 -13.55 0.92 -5.59
C THR A 78 -13.55 -0.47 -6.21
N SER A 79 -14.63 -0.85 -6.90
CA SER A 79 -14.67 -2.00 -7.80
C SER A 79 -15.32 -1.62 -9.13
N PRO A 80 -15.11 -2.40 -10.18
CA PRO A 80 -15.82 -2.23 -11.44
C PRO A 80 -17.34 -2.32 -11.27
N GLY A 81 -18.08 -1.46 -12.00
CA GLY A 81 -19.55 -1.47 -11.96
C GLY A 81 -20.19 -1.00 -10.66
N CYS A 82 -19.45 -0.35 -9.80
CA CYS A 82 -19.92 0.16 -8.52
C CYS A 82 -20.44 1.60 -8.66
N THR A 83 -21.74 1.79 -8.84
CA THR A 83 -22.35 3.12 -8.97
C THR A 83 -22.03 4.06 -7.80
N PRO A 84 -22.11 3.66 -6.52
CA PRO A 84 -21.75 4.56 -5.42
C PRO A 84 -20.25 4.90 -5.39
N CYS A 85 -19.39 4.02 -5.93
CA CYS A 85 -17.97 4.33 -6.10
C CYS A 85 -17.77 5.46 -7.14
N ASP A 86 -18.51 5.43 -8.25
CA ASP A 86 -18.44 6.45 -9.29
C ASP A 86 -18.96 7.81 -8.78
N GLN A 87 -20.00 7.80 -7.97
CA GLN A 87 -20.52 9.00 -7.30
C GLN A 87 -19.46 9.59 -6.36
N GLY A 88 -18.81 8.76 -5.55
CA GLY A 88 -17.74 9.17 -4.66
C GLY A 88 -16.54 9.75 -5.41
N ARG A 89 -16.12 9.09 -6.49
CA ARG A 89 -15.05 9.58 -7.38
C ARG A 89 -15.41 10.94 -7.96
N SER A 90 -16.64 11.09 -8.44
CA SER A 90 -17.14 12.34 -9.03
C SER A 90 -17.12 13.48 -8.02
N LEU A 91 -17.56 13.25 -6.77
CA LEU A 91 -17.50 14.24 -5.70
C LEU A 91 -16.07 14.69 -5.43
N LEU A 92 -15.13 13.76 -5.30
CA LEU A 92 -13.71 14.08 -5.06
C LEU A 92 -13.11 14.89 -6.22
N MET A 93 -13.43 14.51 -7.45
CA MET A 93 -12.95 15.21 -8.65
C MET A 93 -13.54 16.62 -8.77
N GLN A 94 -14.85 16.79 -8.58
CA GLN A 94 -15.54 18.08 -8.63
C GLN A 94 -15.00 19.05 -7.57
N ARG A 95 -14.72 18.52 -6.39
CA ARG A 95 -14.16 19.30 -5.29
C ARG A 95 -12.66 19.57 -5.45
N GLY A 96 -11.98 18.91 -6.39
CA GLY A 96 -10.54 19.04 -6.60
C GLY A 96 -9.72 18.45 -5.45
N ILE A 97 -10.15 17.32 -4.92
CA ILE A 97 -9.40 16.58 -3.91
C ILE A 97 -8.39 15.68 -4.62
N PRO A 98 -7.10 15.81 -4.33
CA PRO A 98 -6.11 14.84 -4.81
C PRO A 98 -6.23 13.54 -4.05
N PHE A 99 -6.48 12.44 -4.75
CA PHE A 99 -6.67 11.11 -4.14
C PHE A 99 -5.99 10.01 -4.94
N ALA A 100 -5.63 8.93 -4.25
CA ALA A 100 -5.24 7.68 -4.85
C ALA A 100 -6.46 6.76 -4.96
N GLU A 101 -6.59 6.02 -6.06
CA GLU A 101 -7.67 5.04 -6.22
C GLU A 101 -7.10 3.62 -6.18
N LYS A 102 -7.72 2.78 -5.36
CA LYS A 102 -7.40 1.37 -5.19
C LYS A 102 -8.56 0.52 -5.68
N ARG A 103 -8.29 -0.32 -6.69
CA ARG A 103 -9.29 -1.25 -7.22
C ARG A 103 -9.29 -2.55 -6.44
N VAL A 104 -10.49 -3.02 -6.13
CA VAL A 104 -10.78 -4.29 -5.47
C VAL A 104 -11.45 -5.16 -6.53
N GLU A 105 -10.69 -6.05 -7.16
CA GLU A 105 -11.13 -6.86 -8.29
C GLU A 105 -10.96 -8.35 -8.03
N THR A 106 -10.08 -8.73 -7.12
CA THR A 106 -9.76 -10.12 -6.80
C THR A 106 -10.19 -10.51 -5.39
N ASP A 107 -10.25 -11.81 -5.12
CA ASP A 107 -10.50 -12.31 -3.77
C ASP A 107 -9.40 -11.87 -2.79
N ALA A 108 -8.15 -11.77 -3.26
CA ALA A 108 -7.04 -11.25 -2.46
C ALA A 108 -7.26 -9.77 -2.10
N ASP A 109 -7.76 -8.95 -3.05
CA ASP A 109 -8.11 -7.56 -2.78
C ASP A 109 -9.28 -7.46 -1.78
N THR A 110 -10.29 -8.28 -1.96
CA THR A 110 -11.45 -8.34 -1.04
C THR A 110 -11.03 -8.73 0.37
N ALA A 111 -10.14 -9.71 0.50
CA ALA A 111 -9.59 -10.10 1.80
C ALA A 111 -8.73 -8.99 2.42
N ALA A 112 -7.94 -8.28 1.60
CA ALA A 112 -7.15 -7.15 2.04
C ALA A 112 -8.03 -5.97 2.49
N LEU A 113 -9.09 -5.67 1.74
CA LEU A 113 -10.08 -4.65 2.11
C LEU A 113 -10.75 -4.99 3.45
N ALA A 114 -11.17 -6.24 3.64
CA ALA A 114 -11.80 -6.70 4.88
C ALA A 114 -10.86 -6.56 6.09
N LYS A 115 -9.57 -6.82 5.92
CA LYS A 115 -8.56 -6.58 6.97
C LYS A 115 -8.37 -5.09 7.27
N LEU A 116 -8.45 -4.24 6.25
CA LEU A 116 -8.25 -2.80 6.36
C LEU A 116 -9.47 -2.11 6.99
N SER A 117 -10.67 -2.41 6.51
CA SER A 117 -11.91 -1.69 6.89
C SER A 117 -12.82 -2.46 7.83
N GLY A 118 -12.53 -3.74 8.08
CA GLY A 118 -13.41 -4.64 8.83
C GLY A 118 -14.68 -5.02 8.07
N ASP A 119 -14.79 -4.65 6.79
CA ASP A 119 -15.95 -4.89 5.93
C ASP A 119 -15.52 -5.12 4.48
N ARG A 120 -16.43 -5.65 3.65
CA ARG A 120 -16.23 -5.88 2.21
C ARG A 120 -17.04 -4.91 1.35
N ASN A 121 -17.83 -4.04 1.98
CA ASN A 121 -18.68 -3.09 1.28
C ASN A 121 -17.85 -1.97 0.64
N LEU A 122 -18.22 -1.56 -0.55
CA LEU A 122 -17.59 -0.49 -1.32
C LEU A 122 -18.62 0.61 -1.63
N PRO A 123 -18.17 1.84 -1.80
CA PRO A 123 -16.80 2.33 -1.66
C PRO A 123 -16.34 2.43 -0.20
N VAL A 124 -15.04 2.40 0.00
CA VAL A 124 -14.42 2.87 1.25
C VAL A 124 -13.56 4.09 0.90
N LEU A 125 -13.70 5.16 1.69
CA LEU A 125 -12.85 6.34 1.60
C LEU A 125 -11.99 6.43 2.86
N THR A 126 -10.69 6.62 2.71
CA THR A 126 -9.82 6.96 3.83
C THR A 126 -9.32 8.39 3.70
N ILE A 127 -9.32 9.13 4.80
CA ILE A 127 -8.81 10.50 4.91
C ILE A 127 -7.83 10.51 6.09
N GLY A 128 -6.53 10.34 5.81
CA GLY A 128 -5.56 10.06 6.86
C GLY A 128 -5.92 8.80 7.64
N PRO A 129 -6.07 8.87 8.98
CA PRO A 129 -6.45 7.71 9.80
C PRO A 129 -7.95 7.40 9.78
N GLN A 130 -8.79 8.31 9.26
CA GLN A 130 -10.24 8.16 9.26
C GLN A 130 -10.70 7.29 8.09
N GLN A 131 -11.62 6.36 8.36
CA GLN A 131 -12.25 5.51 7.35
C GLN A 131 -13.76 5.77 7.30
N LEU A 132 -14.27 5.90 6.07
CA LEU A 132 -15.69 6.10 5.78
C LEU A 132 -16.17 4.95 4.89
N LYS A 133 -17.16 4.20 5.37
CA LYS A 133 -17.72 3.05 4.66
C LYS A 133 -18.99 3.45 3.92
N GLY A 134 -19.09 3.04 2.67
CA GLY A 134 -20.17 3.45 1.79
C GLY A 134 -20.05 4.91 1.34
N TYR A 135 -20.90 5.30 0.39
CA TYR A 135 -20.95 6.66 -0.10
C TYR A 135 -22.06 7.44 0.56
N GLN A 136 -21.69 8.46 1.31
CA GLN A 136 -22.60 9.47 1.87
C GLN A 136 -22.01 10.85 1.62
N SER A 137 -22.60 11.59 0.67
CA SER A 137 -22.06 12.86 0.21
C SER A 137 -21.80 13.87 1.34
N ASN A 138 -22.75 14.01 2.26
CA ASN A 138 -22.64 14.99 3.35
C ASN A 138 -21.54 14.60 4.35
N ASP A 139 -21.43 13.32 4.67
CA ASP A 139 -20.40 12.83 5.60
C ASP A 139 -19.00 13.00 4.97
N TRP A 140 -18.86 12.60 3.72
CA TRP A 140 -17.59 12.74 3.01
C TRP A 140 -17.13 14.20 2.96
N GLN A 141 -18.06 15.12 2.65
CA GLN A 141 -17.76 16.53 2.63
C GLN A 141 -17.36 17.06 4.02
N GLY A 142 -18.09 16.68 5.07
CA GLY A 142 -17.79 17.07 6.44
C GLY A 142 -16.40 16.61 6.90
N TYR A 143 -16.02 15.37 6.63
CA TYR A 143 -14.69 14.86 6.97
C TYR A 143 -13.56 15.49 6.15
N LEU A 144 -13.81 15.80 4.87
CA LEU A 144 -12.86 16.55 4.05
C LEU A 144 -12.68 17.98 4.57
N ASP A 145 -13.77 18.65 5.00
CA ASP A 145 -13.71 19.97 5.62
C ASP A 145 -12.92 19.95 6.93
N ALA A 146 -13.17 18.96 7.77
CA ALA A 146 -12.45 18.77 9.03
C ALA A 146 -10.94 18.48 8.82
N ALA A 147 -10.59 17.81 7.74
CA ALA A 147 -9.20 17.59 7.34
C ALA A 147 -8.51 18.84 6.76
N GLY A 148 -9.29 19.91 6.50
CA GLY A 148 -8.78 21.18 5.96
C GLY A 148 -8.75 21.24 4.43
N TYR A 149 -9.39 20.31 3.73
CA TYR A 149 -9.49 20.38 2.27
C TYR A 149 -10.42 21.51 1.84
N PRO A 150 -10.08 22.27 0.77
CA PRO A 150 -10.91 23.36 0.30
C PRO A 150 -12.23 22.86 -0.27
N LYS A 151 -13.28 23.68 -0.18
CA LYS A 151 -14.61 23.37 -0.73
C LYS A 151 -14.68 23.47 -2.25
N THR A 152 -13.77 24.22 -2.84
CA THR A 152 -13.63 24.43 -4.28
C THR A 152 -12.25 23.97 -4.72
N SER A 153 -12.14 23.50 -5.97
CA SER A 153 -10.87 23.00 -6.49
C SER A 153 -9.78 24.08 -6.46
N ALA A 154 -8.69 23.78 -5.77
CA ALA A 154 -7.45 24.54 -5.81
C ALA A 154 -6.40 23.88 -6.71
N LEU A 155 -6.75 22.80 -7.39
CA LEU A 155 -5.85 22.08 -8.30
C LEU A 155 -5.70 22.83 -9.63
N PRO A 156 -4.51 22.88 -10.22
CA PRO A 156 -4.33 23.42 -11.55
C PRO A 156 -5.05 22.57 -12.60
N PRO A 157 -5.50 23.15 -13.72
CA PRO A 157 -6.22 22.43 -14.77
C PRO A 157 -5.42 21.24 -15.38
N SER A 158 -4.11 21.31 -15.30
CA SER A 158 -3.19 20.26 -15.76
C SER A 158 -3.07 19.09 -14.80
N TYR A 159 -3.55 19.22 -13.56
CA TYR A 159 -3.43 18.16 -12.56
C TYR A 159 -4.26 16.93 -12.97
N ARG A 160 -3.67 15.77 -12.78
CA ARG A 160 -4.37 14.48 -12.93
C ARG A 160 -4.09 13.63 -11.69
N ASN A 161 -5.13 13.03 -11.16
CA ASN A 161 -4.97 12.02 -10.11
C ASN A 161 -4.18 10.82 -10.67
N PRO A 162 -3.43 10.12 -9.83
CA PRO A 162 -2.77 8.86 -10.22
C PRO A 162 -3.76 7.88 -10.83
N ALA A 163 -3.28 7.09 -11.79
CA ALA A 163 -4.10 6.01 -12.34
C ALA A 163 -4.52 5.02 -11.24
N PRO A 164 -5.75 4.48 -11.30
CA PRO A 164 -6.19 3.46 -10.36
C PRO A 164 -5.25 2.26 -10.35
N THR A 165 -4.91 1.77 -9.18
CA THR A 165 -4.03 0.62 -9.00
C THR A 165 -4.74 -0.48 -8.22
N PRO A 166 -4.41 -1.77 -8.44
CA PRO A 166 -4.94 -2.85 -7.61
C PRO A 166 -4.66 -2.61 -6.12
N LEU A 167 -5.52 -3.10 -5.24
CA LEU A 167 -5.29 -3.00 -3.79
C LEU A 167 -4.12 -3.86 -3.36
N THR A 168 -4.04 -5.09 -3.88
CA THR A 168 -2.91 -5.99 -3.67
C THR A 168 -2.03 -6.02 -4.91
N THR A 169 -0.74 -6.30 -4.73
CA THR A 169 0.12 -6.60 -5.87
C THR A 169 -0.32 -7.95 -6.43
N PRO A 170 -0.68 -8.06 -7.73
CA PRO A 170 -0.97 -9.35 -8.32
C PRO A 170 0.19 -10.30 -8.04
N ALA A 171 -0.13 -11.50 -7.54
CA ALA A 171 0.89 -12.56 -7.49
C ALA A 171 1.46 -12.72 -8.92
N PRO A 172 2.78 -12.89 -9.07
CA PRO A 172 3.37 -13.18 -10.37
C PRO A 172 2.56 -14.29 -11.02
N ALA A 173 2.04 -14.06 -12.23
CA ALA A 173 1.33 -15.09 -12.96
C ALA A 173 2.19 -16.35 -12.95
N PRO A 174 1.63 -17.55 -12.64
CA PRO A 174 2.37 -18.78 -12.72
C PRO A 174 3.04 -18.79 -14.10
N LYS A 175 4.37 -18.86 -14.13
CA LYS A 175 5.07 -19.01 -15.41
C LYS A 175 4.38 -20.17 -16.12
N PRO A 176 4.00 -20.02 -17.42
CA PRO A 176 3.44 -21.14 -18.14
C PRO A 176 4.33 -22.34 -17.87
N ILE A 177 3.76 -23.40 -17.32
CA ILE A 177 4.47 -24.65 -17.16
C ILE A 177 4.83 -24.99 -18.60
N GLU A 178 6.10 -24.77 -18.94
CA GLU A 178 6.64 -25.24 -20.22
C GLU A 178 6.29 -26.72 -20.23
N GLN A 179 5.25 -27.07 -21.01
CA GLN A 179 4.83 -28.44 -21.19
C GLN A 179 6.12 -29.14 -21.64
N ARG A 180 6.70 -29.89 -20.72
CA ARG A 180 7.86 -30.72 -21.01
C ARG A 180 7.47 -31.48 -22.26
N ARG A 181 7.99 -31.03 -23.41
CA ARG A 181 7.81 -31.72 -24.68
C ARG A 181 8.06 -33.20 -24.39
N PRO A 182 7.11 -34.12 -24.73
CA PRO A 182 7.37 -35.55 -24.50
C PRO A 182 8.73 -35.87 -25.08
N GLU A 183 9.58 -36.38 -24.23
CA GLU A 183 10.91 -36.88 -24.63
C GLU A 183 10.65 -37.89 -25.74
N PRO A 184 11.32 -37.79 -26.92
CA PRO A 184 11.10 -38.73 -28.01
C PRO A 184 11.33 -40.13 -27.43
N THR A 185 10.27 -40.93 -27.40
CA THR A 185 10.35 -42.34 -27.03
C THR A 185 11.40 -42.98 -27.95
N ALA A 186 12.49 -43.42 -27.38
CA ALA A 186 13.50 -44.13 -28.16
C ALA A 186 12.82 -45.26 -28.95
N PRO A 187 13.21 -45.45 -30.22
CA PRO A 187 12.63 -46.52 -31.02
C PRO A 187 12.74 -47.85 -30.28
N ALA A 188 11.62 -48.56 -30.14
CA ALA A 188 11.60 -49.86 -29.58
C ALA A 188 12.62 -50.74 -30.30
N ALA A 189 13.50 -51.38 -29.54
CA ALA A 189 14.45 -52.33 -30.07
C ALA A 189 13.71 -53.42 -30.89
N PRO A 190 14.23 -53.81 -32.05
CA PRO A 190 13.60 -54.87 -32.87
C PRO A 190 13.40 -56.13 -32.06
N PRO A 191 12.32 -56.88 -32.28
CA PRO A 191 12.10 -58.16 -31.59
C PRO A 191 13.29 -59.07 -31.85
N ALA A 192 13.77 -59.69 -30.75
CA ALA A 192 14.88 -60.65 -30.84
C ALA A 192 14.48 -61.81 -31.75
N ASP A 193 15.30 -62.06 -32.77
CA ASP A 193 15.11 -63.18 -33.69
C ASP A 193 15.22 -64.52 -32.89
N PRO A 194 14.16 -65.35 -32.85
CA PRO A 194 14.17 -66.59 -32.11
C PRO A 194 15.13 -67.62 -32.71
N ASN A 195 15.73 -67.33 -33.87
CA ASN A 195 16.59 -68.25 -34.59
C ASN A 195 18.09 -67.86 -34.52
N ALA A 196 18.46 -66.90 -33.69
CA ALA A 196 19.85 -66.48 -33.55
C ALA A 196 20.72 -67.60 -32.97
N PRO A 197 21.85 -67.96 -33.55
CA PRO A 197 22.70 -69.06 -33.09
C PRO A 197 23.28 -68.72 -31.72
N LYS A 198 23.05 -69.61 -30.73
CA LYS A 198 23.62 -69.55 -29.38
C LYS A 198 25.12 -69.90 -29.46
N ILE A 199 25.98 -68.92 -29.50
CA ILE A 199 27.42 -69.15 -29.35
C ILE A 199 27.68 -69.47 -27.85
N ARG A 200 28.13 -70.69 -27.56
CA ARG A 200 28.67 -71.04 -26.26
C ARG A 200 30.17 -70.91 -26.28
N PHE A 201 30.70 -70.12 -25.37
CA PHE A 201 32.09 -70.09 -25.00
C PHE A 201 32.36 -71.10 -23.90
#